data_ef27914f89b3c4b591cb8f4a16cef3bb
#
_entry.id   ef27914f89b3c4b591cb8f4a16cef3bb
#
_cell.length_a   1.000
_cell.length_b   1.000
_cell.length_c   1.000
_cell.angle_alpha   90.00
_cell.angle_beta   90.00
_cell.angle_gamma   90.00
#
_symmetry.space_group_name_H-M   'P 1'
#
loop_
_entity.id
_entity.type
_entity.pdbx_description
1 polymer ?
#
loop_
_entity_poly.entity_id
_entity_poly.type
_entity_poly.pdbx_seq_one_letter_code
_entity_poly.pdbx_strand_id
1 'polypeptide(L)'
;SRGLGDVYKRQALTVYGLPGSVLETYCGTAIPFYPVNSGACGAETAWQYDLDTAALTISGRGPVADFAADVAPWALFDAEIRQVTVEDGVTALPESSFANCTGLSRVTLGSGIEKMDANWFAHCPDLTELTVTAADTVFPAAVFAGVGDGLTLYGYYDTSVMDYARQHGLTFVPLGCLHRIYTDSGPAPTCTAGATRSRTCARCGADLGTVELP
;
A
#
# COMPACT_ATOMS: atom_id res chain seq x y z
N SER A 1 23.75 -56.56 2.76
CA SER A 1 23.60 -55.34 3.48
C SER A 1 23.22 -54.20 2.50
N ARG A 2 21.95 -53.88 2.41
CA ARG A 2 21.51 -52.69 1.66
C ARG A 2 21.92 -51.49 2.50
N GLY A 3 22.88 -50.73 2.01
CA GLY A 3 23.47 -49.63 2.74
C GLY A 3 22.48 -48.49 2.92
N LEU A 4 22.60 -47.76 4.03
CA LEU A 4 21.88 -46.50 4.34
C LEU A 4 21.86 -45.49 3.19
N GLY A 5 22.82 -45.59 2.25
CA GLY A 5 22.88 -44.72 1.05
C GLY A 5 21.72 -44.88 0.07
N ASP A 6 20.99 -46.01 0.07
CA ASP A 6 19.88 -46.22 -0.85
C ASP A 6 18.54 -45.63 -0.34
N VAL A 7 18.45 -45.34 0.97
CA VAL A 7 17.25 -44.72 1.56
C VAL A 7 17.24 -43.22 1.28
N TYR A 8 18.41 -42.58 1.28
CA TYR A 8 18.52 -41.15 1.00
C TYR A 8 18.35 -40.77 -0.48
N LYS A 9 18.57 -41.69 -1.40
CA LYS A 9 18.40 -41.50 -2.85
C LYS A 9 16.93 -41.43 -3.31
N ARG A 10 15.97 -41.68 -2.41
CA ARG A 10 14.54 -41.69 -2.75
C ARG A 10 13.75 -40.49 -2.21
N GLN A 11 14.37 -39.61 -1.46
CA GLN A 11 13.72 -38.38 -1.09
C GLN A 11 13.86 -37.37 -2.23
N ALA A 12 12.76 -36.98 -2.85
CA ALA A 12 12.77 -35.94 -3.84
C ALA A 12 13.19 -34.63 -3.14
N LEU A 13 14.41 -34.18 -3.40
CA LEU A 13 14.90 -32.90 -2.92
C LEU A 13 14.16 -31.81 -3.65
N THR A 14 13.52 -30.94 -2.91
CA THR A 14 12.88 -29.72 -3.41
C THR A 14 13.63 -28.52 -2.85
N VAL A 15 14.01 -27.60 -3.70
CA VAL A 15 14.76 -26.41 -3.32
C VAL A 15 13.87 -25.18 -3.49
N TYR A 16 13.83 -24.35 -2.47
CA TYR A 16 13.17 -23.05 -2.47
C TYR A 16 14.25 -21.97 -2.40
N GLY A 17 14.13 -20.94 -3.18
CA GLY A 17 15.14 -19.88 -3.20
C GLY A 17 14.73 -18.69 -4.04
N LEU A 18 15.59 -17.68 -4.05
CA LEU A 18 15.37 -16.48 -4.85
C LEU A 18 15.54 -16.81 -6.34
N PRO A 19 14.63 -16.33 -7.20
CA PRO A 19 14.79 -16.38 -8.65
C PRO A 19 16.12 -15.71 -9.06
N GLY A 20 16.79 -16.26 -10.05
CA GLY A 20 18.10 -15.79 -10.51
C GLY A 20 19.28 -16.13 -9.59
N SER A 21 19.04 -16.79 -8.47
CA SER A 21 20.10 -17.16 -7.52
C SER A 21 21.00 -18.28 -8.05
N VAL A 22 22.19 -18.42 -7.44
CA VAL A 22 23.10 -19.55 -7.71
C VAL A 22 22.43 -20.90 -7.44
N LEU A 23 21.49 -20.94 -6.48
CA LEU A 23 20.72 -22.16 -6.17
C LEU A 23 19.84 -22.57 -7.34
N GLU A 24 19.17 -21.66 -8.01
CA GLU A 24 18.38 -21.95 -9.21
C GLU A 24 19.27 -22.50 -10.32
N THR A 25 20.42 -21.86 -10.56
CA THR A 25 21.41 -22.33 -11.54
C THR A 25 21.95 -23.72 -11.19
N TYR A 26 22.19 -23.97 -9.89
CA TYR A 26 22.65 -25.26 -9.41
C TYR A 26 21.61 -26.37 -9.56
N CYS A 27 20.35 -26.08 -9.34
CA CYS A 27 19.23 -27.02 -9.50
C CYS A 27 19.08 -27.45 -10.97
N GLY A 28 19.26 -26.55 -11.92
CA GLY A 28 19.05 -26.78 -13.34
C GLY A 28 17.69 -27.43 -13.62
N THR A 29 17.69 -28.51 -14.42
CA THR A 29 16.47 -29.29 -14.71
C THR A 29 16.33 -30.56 -13.84
N ALA A 30 17.30 -30.84 -12.99
CA ALA A 30 17.38 -32.09 -12.25
C ALA A 30 16.72 -32.06 -10.88
N ILE A 31 16.63 -30.89 -10.27
CA ILE A 31 16.04 -30.67 -8.95
C ILE A 31 14.94 -29.61 -9.08
N PRO A 32 13.71 -29.90 -8.65
CA PRO A 32 12.64 -28.87 -8.65
C PRO A 32 13.06 -27.63 -7.84
N PHE A 33 13.08 -26.48 -8.49
CA PHE A 33 13.31 -25.19 -7.88
C PHE A 33 12.00 -24.40 -7.85
N TYR A 34 11.65 -23.87 -6.69
CA TYR A 34 10.47 -23.06 -6.49
C TYR A 34 10.90 -21.65 -6.06
N PRO A 35 10.62 -20.64 -6.86
CA PRO A 35 10.94 -19.27 -6.51
C PRO A 35 10.11 -18.79 -5.29
N VAL A 36 10.77 -18.09 -4.37
CA VAL A 36 10.13 -17.48 -3.20
C VAL A 36 10.06 -15.98 -3.45
N ASN A 37 9.12 -15.54 -4.26
CA ASN A 37 8.81 -14.14 -4.51
C ASN A 37 7.35 -13.78 -4.16
N SER A 38 6.68 -14.65 -3.43
CA SER A 38 5.31 -14.44 -2.96
C SER A 38 5.02 -15.33 -1.75
N GLY A 39 4.01 -14.98 -0.99
CA GLY A 39 3.57 -15.78 0.15
C GLY A 39 2.45 -15.13 0.94
N ALA A 40 1.95 -15.85 1.94
CA ALA A 40 1.04 -15.28 2.91
C ALA A 40 1.78 -14.30 3.83
N CYS A 41 1.15 -13.20 4.20
CA CYS A 41 1.66 -12.24 5.18
C CYS A 41 0.64 -11.89 6.27
N GLY A 42 -0.47 -12.59 6.33
CA GLY A 42 -1.52 -12.51 7.36
C GLY A 42 -2.53 -13.62 7.17
N ALA A 43 -3.66 -13.56 7.89
CA ALA A 43 -4.69 -14.58 7.83
C ALA A 43 -5.36 -14.68 6.45
N GLU A 44 -5.63 -13.52 5.84
CA GLU A 44 -6.25 -13.40 4.51
C GLU A 44 -5.48 -12.41 3.63
N THR A 45 -4.22 -12.12 3.95
CA THR A 45 -3.35 -11.24 3.18
C THR A 45 -2.15 -11.99 2.62
N ALA A 46 -1.74 -11.59 1.44
CA ALA A 46 -0.62 -12.16 0.71
C ALA A 46 0.25 -11.06 0.09
N TRP A 47 1.51 -11.38 -0.15
CA TRP A 47 2.44 -10.51 -0.86
C TRP A 47 2.96 -11.21 -2.11
N GLN A 48 3.30 -10.42 -3.10
CA GLN A 48 3.95 -10.86 -4.34
C GLN A 48 4.95 -9.81 -4.79
N TYR A 49 6.14 -10.23 -5.13
CA TYR A 49 7.17 -9.39 -5.74
C TYR A 49 7.37 -9.79 -7.21
N ASP A 50 7.22 -8.82 -8.09
CA ASP A 50 7.45 -8.96 -9.52
C ASP A 50 8.90 -8.54 -9.83
N LEU A 51 9.70 -9.50 -10.28
CA LEU A 51 11.12 -9.31 -10.57
C LEU A 51 11.38 -8.46 -11.81
N ASP A 52 10.47 -8.47 -12.78
CA ASP A 52 10.65 -7.73 -14.04
C ASP A 52 10.36 -6.23 -13.85
N THR A 53 9.37 -5.92 -13.01
CA THR A 53 8.94 -4.54 -12.74
C THR A 53 9.48 -3.98 -11.43
N ALA A 54 10.13 -4.81 -10.61
CA ALA A 54 10.58 -4.48 -9.26
C ALA A 54 9.44 -3.95 -8.36
N ALA A 55 8.25 -4.53 -8.52
CA ALA A 55 7.04 -4.11 -7.85
C ALA A 55 6.60 -5.12 -6.78
N LEU A 56 6.41 -4.64 -5.55
CA LEU A 56 5.81 -5.39 -4.45
C LEU A 56 4.31 -5.07 -4.38
N THR A 57 3.49 -6.11 -4.41
CA THR A 57 2.03 -6.00 -4.19
C THR A 57 1.64 -6.73 -2.93
N ILE A 58 0.88 -6.06 -2.05
CA ILE A 58 0.27 -6.64 -0.87
C ILE A 58 -1.24 -6.60 -1.08
N SER A 59 -1.87 -7.77 -1.06
CA SER A 59 -3.27 -7.97 -1.44
C SER A 59 -4.03 -8.77 -0.38
N GLY A 60 -5.35 -8.83 -0.54
CA GLY A 60 -6.24 -9.60 0.34
C GLY A 60 -7.09 -8.75 1.25
N ARG A 61 -7.46 -9.27 2.42
CA ARG A 61 -8.37 -8.59 3.36
C ARG A 61 -7.84 -8.67 4.79
N GLY A 62 -7.99 -7.57 5.52
CA GLY A 62 -7.59 -7.46 6.92
C GLY A 62 -6.13 -7.05 7.11
N PRO A 63 -5.60 -7.19 8.34
CA PRO A 63 -4.25 -6.76 8.66
C PRO A 63 -3.21 -7.75 8.12
N VAL A 64 -2.04 -7.22 7.78
CA VAL A 64 -0.82 -8.00 7.68
C VAL A 64 -0.38 -8.36 9.09
N ALA A 65 0.08 -9.60 9.30
CA ALA A 65 0.54 -10.06 10.59
C ALA A 65 1.87 -9.40 10.98
N ASP A 66 2.12 -9.26 12.27
CA ASP A 66 3.40 -8.78 12.77
C ASP A 66 4.54 -9.70 12.32
N PHE A 67 5.65 -9.10 11.94
CA PHE A 67 6.80 -9.85 11.44
C PHE A 67 7.63 -10.44 12.60
N ALA A 68 8.01 -11.68 12.47
CA ALA A 68 8.95 -12.29 13.42
C ALA A 68 10.31 -11.59 13.31
N ALA A 69 10.88 -11.16 14.45
CA ALA A 69 12.15 -10.44 14.52
C ALA A 69 12.21 -9.15 13.67
N ASP A 70 11.07 -8.50 13.46
CA ASP A 70 10.94 -7.25 12.68
C ASP A 70 11.45 -7.36 11.23
N VAL A 71 11.44 -8.57 10.65
CA VAL A 71 11.84 -8.83 9.26
C VAL A 71 10.62 -9.10 8.41
N ALA A 72 10.34 -8.19 7.50
CA ALA A 72 9.25 -8.34 6.53
C ALA A 72 9.45 -9.58 5.64
N PRO A 73 8.40 -10.31 5.25
CA PRO A 73 8.54 -11.46 4.36
C PRO A 73 9.21 -11.15 3.01
N TRP A 74 9.18 -9.91 2.58
CA TRP A 74 9.81 -9.39 1.35
C TRP A 74 11.17 -8.72 1.58
N ALA A 75 11.73 -8.76 2.80
CA ALA A 75 12.99 -8.10 3.15
C ALA A 75 14.19 -8.52 2.28
N LEU A 76 14.14 -9.69 1.67
CA LEU A 76 15.16 -10.15 0.72
C LEU A 76 15.25 -9.27 -0.54
N PHE A 77 14.23 -8.47 -0.82
CA PHE A 77 14.12 -7.59 -1.98
C PHE A 77 14.20 -6.10 -1.64
N ASP A 78 14.45 -5.73 -0.38
CA ASP A 78 14.39 -4.33 0.08
C ASP A 78 15.17 -3.36 -0.81
N ALA A 79 16.37 -3.74 -1.24
CA ALA A 79 17.21 -2.90 -2.10
C ALA A 79 16.72 -2.83 -3.56
N GLU A 80 16.00 -3.84 -4.02
CA GLU A 80 15.50 -3.97 -5.39
C GLU A 80 14.11 -3.37 -5.56
N ILE A 81 13.28 -3.33 -4.50
CA ILE A 81 11.91 -2.79 -4.58
C ILE A 81 11.95 -1.33 -5.08
N ARG A 82 11.21 -1.06 -6.15
CA ARG A 82 11.02 0.28 -6.74
C ARG A 82 9.62 0.81 -6.54
N GLN A 83 8.64 -0.08 -6.47
CA GLN A 83 7.23 0.27 -6.32
C GLN A 83 6.56 -0.63 -5.31
N VAL A 84 5.66 -0.06 -4.52
CA VAL A 84 4.80 -0.80 -3.59
C VAL A 84 3.35 -0.47 -3.87
N THR A 85 2.51 -1.49 -3.95
CA THR A 85 1.05 -1.35 -4.01
C THR A 85 0.41 -2.15 -2.88
N VAL A 86 -0.31 -1.47 -2.02
CA VAL A 86 -1.17 -2.08 -0.99
C VAL A 86 -2.61 -1.93 -1.44
N GLU A 87 -3.30 -3.05 -1.65
CA GLU A 87 -4.67 -3.04 -2.16
C GLU A 87 -5.69 -2.58 -1.11
N ASP A 88 -6.88 -2.18 -1.56
CA ASP A 88 -7.95 -1.59 -0.74
C ASP A 88 -8.44 -2.47 0.43
N GLY A 89 -8.34 -3.79 0.28
CA GLY A 89 -8.77 -4.74 1.31
C GLY A 89 -7.83 -4.84 2.52
N VAL A 90 -6.59 -4.41 2.38
CA VAL A 90 -5.58 -4.47 3.45
C VAL A 90 -5.83 -3.30 4.41
N THR A 91 -5.96 -3.60 5.71
CA THR A 91 -6.37 -2.61 6.72
C THR A 91 -5.25 -2.10 7.60
N ALA A 92 -4.19 -2.85 7.75
CA ALA A 92 -3.03 -2.46 8.55
C ALA A 92 -1.76 -3.17 8.06
N LEU A 93 -0.63 -2.50 8.24
CA LEU A 93 0.71 -3.03 8.04
C LEU A 93 1.49 -2.90 9.34
N PRO A 94 2.40 -3.84 9.65
CA PRO A 94 3.28 -3.75 10.79
C PRO A 94 4.24 -2.56 10.72
N GLU A 95 4.86 -2.27 11.86
CA GLU A 95 5.96 -1.31 11.95
C GLU A 95 7.10 -1.69 10.97
N SER A 96 7.76 -0.69 10.44
CA SER A 96 8.94 -0.86 9.56
C SER A 96 8.69 -1.65 8.26
N SER A 97 7.45 -1.78 7.79
CA SER A 97 7.08 -2.64 6.64
C SER A 97 7.88 -2.38 5.37
N PHE A 98 8.35 -1.16 5.13
CA PHE A 98 9.14 -0.78 3.95
C PHE A 98 10.47 -0.09 4.33
N ALA A 99 10.88 -0.23 5.59
CA ALA A 99 12.15 0.32 6.05
C ALA A 99 13.31 -0.30 5.26
N ASN A 100 14.31 0.51 4.95
CA ASN A 100 15.50 0.14 4.16
C ASN A 100 15.24 -0.20 2.67
N CYS A 101 14.04 0.04 2.14
CA CYS A 101 13.78 -0.05 0.71
C CYS A 101 14.46 1.15 0.00
N THR A 102 15.78 1.12 -0.11
CA THR A 102 16.59 2.27 -0.55
C THR A 102 16.29 2.73 -1.96
N GLY A 103 15.80 1.85 -2.82
CA GLY A 103 15.41 2.19 -4.18
C GLY A 103 13.93 2.46 -4.39
N LEU A 104 13.13 2.43 -3.32
CA LEU A 104 11.70 2.64 -3.38
C LEU A 104 11.38 4.07 -3.82
N SER A 105 10.71 4.21 -4.96
CA SER A 105 10.37 5.52 -5.53
C SER A 105 8.88 5.84 -5.49
N ARG A 106 8.03 4.83 -5.52
CA ARG A 106 6.58 4.99 -5.56
C ARG A 106 5.86 4.04 -4.62
N VAL A 107 4.89 4.57 -3.87
CA VAL A 107 4.00 3.80 -3.00
C VAL A 107 2.56 4.16 -3.28
N THR A 108 1.70 3.15 -3.35
CA THR A 108 0.24 3.31 -3.41
C THR A 108 -0.39 2.57 -2.24
N LEU A 109 -1.10 3.29 -1.39
CA LEU A 109 -1.84 2.75 -0.26
C LEU A 109 -3.33 2.77 -0.57
N GLY A 110 -3.93 1.59 -0.49
CA GLY A 110 -5.36 1.38 -0.68
C GLY A 110 -6.22 2.04 0.40
N SER A 111 -7.50 2.10 0.13
CA SER A 111 -8.51 2.79 0.97
C SER A 111 -8.72 2.16 2.35
N GLY A 112 -8.23 0.94 2.59
CA GLY A 112 -8.30 0.27 3.88
C GLY A 112 -7.28 0.72 4.91
N ILE A 113 -6.24 1.46 4.52
CA ILE A 113 -5.16 1.89 5.43
C ILE A 113 -5.60 3.12 6.24
N GLU A 114 -6.01 2.88 7.48
CA GLU A 114 -6.49 3.93 8.38
C GLU A 114 -5.35 4.64 9.14
N LYS A 115 -4.21 3.99 9.33
CA LYS A 115 -3.08 4.52 10.08
C LYS A 115 -1.76 4.05 9.49
N MET A 116 -0.79 4.97 9.41
CA MET A 116 0.60 4.69 9.08
C MET A 116 1.44 4.59 10.36
N ASP A 117 2.55 3.86 10.31
CA ASP A 117 3.56 3.87 11.34
C ASP A 117 4.71 4.82 10.98
N ALA A 118 5.38 5.37 12.00
CA ALA A 118 6.45 6.36 11.81
C ALA A 118 7.68 5.81 11.06
N ASN A 119 7.90 4.50 11.11
CA ASN A 119 9.11 3.87 10.55
C ASN A 119 8.86 3.19 9.19
N TRP A 120 7.67 3.31 8.61
CA TRP A 120 7.37 2.62 7.35
C TRP A 120 8.36 2.95 6.23
N PHE A 121 8.80 4.20 6.15
CA PHE A 121 9.72 4.68 5.09
C PHE A 121 11.09 5.08 5.64
N ALA A 122 11.48 4.53 6.78
CA ALA A 122 12.81 4.76 7.31
C ALA A 122 13.87 4.28 6.31
N HIS A 123 14.84 5.14 5.98
CA HIS A 123 15.89 4.86 5.00
C HIS A 123 15.39 4.57 3.57
N CYS A 124 14.35 5.30 3.12
CA CYS A 124 13.85 5.29 1.74
C CYS A 124 14.14 6.65 1.06
N PRO A 125 15.41 6.99 0.76
CA PRO A 125 15.80 8.31 0.26
C PRO A 125 15.23 8.62 -1.14
N ASP A 126 14.92 7.60 -1.93
CA ASP A 126 14.46 7.74 -3.32
C ASP A 126 12.93 7.85 -3.43
N LEU A 127 12.19 7.84 -2.30
CA LEU A 127 10.74 7.92 -2.32
C LEU A 127 10.29 9.33 -2.76
N THR A 128 9.67 9.40 -3.94
CA THR A 128 9.20 10.65 -4.55
C THR A 128 7.69 10.73 -4.74
N GLU A 129 7.00 9.58 -4.72
CA GLU A 129 5.56 9.54 -4.93
C GLU A 129 4.86 8.65 -3.90
N LEU A 130 3.93 9.22 -3.15
CA LEU A 130 3.02 8.48 -2.28
C LEU A 130 1.57 8.78 -2.63
N THR A 131 0.84 7.76 -3.03
CA THR A 131 -0.61 7.81 -3.27
C THR A 131 -1.35 7.21 -2.08
N VAL A 132 -2.31 7.95 -1.52
CA VAL A 132 -3.19 7.50 -0.44
C VAL A 132 -4.63 7.65 -0.90
N THR A 133 -5.34 6.53 -1.03
CA THR A 133 -6.74 6.54 -1.47
C THR A 133 -7.73 6.53 -0.32
N ALA A 134 -7.28 6.21 0.91
CA ALA A 134 -8.08 6.37 2.12
C ALA A 134 -8.33 7.85 2.44
N ALA A 135 -9.53 8.14 2.93
CA ALA A 135 -9.94 9.52 3.18
C ALA A 135 -9.36 10.09 4.49
N ASP A 136 -9.22 9.26 5.52
CA ASP A 136 -8.96 9.69 6.89
C ASP A 136 -7.76 8.95 7.51
N THR A 137 -6.72 8.67 6.70
CA THR A 137 -5.47 8.03 7.18
C THR A 137 -4.76 8.91 8.21
N VAL A 138 -4.37 8.32 9.33
CA VAL A 138 -3.58 9.02 10.35
C VAL A 138 -2.09 8.97 9.98
N PHE A 139 -1.47 10.13 9.87
CA PHE A 139 -0.04 10.30 9.59
C PHE A 139 0.73 10.61 10.88
N PRO A 140 1.71 9.79 11.28
CA PRO A 140 2.64 10.16 12.35
C PRO A 140 3.50 11.35 11.94
N ALA A 141 3.90 12.17 12.90
CA ALA A 141 4.67 13.38 12.64
C ALA A 141 6.01 13.14 11.91
N ALA A 142 6.60 11.96 12.08
CA ALA A 142 7.91 11.60 11.54
C ALA A 142 7.85 10.51 10.45
N VAL A 143 6.69 10.25 9.85
CA VAL A 143 6.52 9.14 8.88
C VAL A 143 7.46 9.24 7.68
N PHE A 144 7.88 10.44 7.29
CA PHE A 144 8.84 10.69 6.21
C PHE A 144 10.24 11.08 6.70
N ALA A 145 10.59 10.76 7.94
CA ALA A 145 11.95 10.95 8.43
C ALA A 145 12.90 10.01 7.66
N GLY A 146 13.86 10.59 6.93
CA GLY A 146 14.79 9.82 6.08
C GLY A 146 14.33 9.60 4.64
N VAL A 147 13.20 10.16 4.25
CA VAL A 147 12.80 10.34 2.84
C VAL A 147 13.50 11.57 2.27
N GLY A 148 13.92 11.49 1.00
CA GLY A 148 14.59 12.59 0.32
C GLY A 148 13.68 13.78 0.04
N ASP A 149 14.29 14.88 -0.42
CA ASP A 149 13.54 16.06 -0.85
C ASP A 149 12.73 15.75 -2.13
N GLY A 150 11.55 16.36 -2.26
CA GLY A 150 10.74 16.27 -3.48
C GLY A 150 9.60 15.26 -3.43
N LEU A 151 9.27 14.73 -2.24
CA LEU A 151 8.11 13.87 -2.08
C LEU A 151 6.83 14.60 -2.51
N THR A 152 6.06 13.93 -3.37
CA THR A 152 4.74 14.36 -3.83
C THR A 152 3.68 13.42 -3.27
N LEU A 153 2.68 13.97 -2.61
CA LEU A 153 1.54 13.25 -2.08
C LEU A 153 0.36 13.32 -3.05
N TYR A 154 -0.19 12.18 -3.38
CA TYR A 154 -1.40 12.04 -4.20
C TYR A 154 -2.56 11.56 -3.34
N GLY A 155 -3.73 12.16 -3.50
CA GLY A 155 -4.94 11.80 -2.75
C GLY A 155 -6.15 12.56 -3.20
N TYR A 156 -7.26 12.38 -2.51
CA TYR A 156 -8.48 13.13 -2.80
C TYR A 156 -8.50 14.48 -2.08
N TYR A 157 -9.28 15.42 -2.61
CA TYR A 157 -9.58 16.68 -1.90
C TYR A 157 -10.30 16.40 -0.58
N ASP A 158 -10.05 17.28 0.40
CA ASP A 158 -10.68 17.25 1.72
C ASP A 158 -10.41 15.93 2.49
N THR A 159 -9.17 15.47 2.40
CA THR A 159 -8.67 14.26 3.10
C THR A 159 -7.48 14.59 3.98
N SER A 160 -7.17 13.69 4.89
CA SER A 160 -6.04 13.83 5.82
C SER A 160 -4.70 13.96 5.09
N VAL A 161 -4.52 13.33 3.93
CA VAL A 161 -3.29 13.44 3.14
C VAL A 161 -3.09 14.86 2.60
N MET A 162 -4.17 15.51 2.15
CA MET A 162 -4.11 16.90 1.70
C MET A 162 -3.74 17.84 2.86
N ASP A 163 -4.35 17.64 4.02
CA ASP A 163 -4.06 18.47 5.20
C ASP A 163 -2.64 18.26 5.70
N TYR A 164 -2.16 17.01 5.70
CA TYR A 164 -0.78 16.70 6.03
C TYR A 164 0.21 17.38 5.08
N ALA A 165 0.00 17.28 3.76
CA ALA A 165 0.84 17.95 2.77
C ALA A 165 0.92 19.45 3.00
N ARG A 166 -0.22 20.09 3.29
CA ARG A 166 -0.30 21.53 3.56
C ARG A 166 0.46 21.92 4.83
N GLN A 167 0.32 21.15 5.90
CA GLN A 167 0.99 21.41 7.19
C GLN A 167 2.51 21.28 7.09
N HIS A 168 3.01 20.36 6.25
CA HIS A 168 4.43 20.06 6.11
C HIS A 168 5.07 20.69 4.85
N GLY A 169 4.33 21.50 4.09
CA GLY A 169 4.86 22.17 2.89
C GLY A 169 5.23 21.22 1.74
N LEU A 170 4.61 20.01 1.71
CA LEU A 170 4.81 19.03 0.65
C LEU A 170 3.94 19.32 -0.56
N THR A 171 4.39 18.89 -1.74
CA THR A 171 3.58 18.94 -2.96
C THR A 171 2.39 18.00 -2.85
N PHE A 172 1.19 18.50 -3.13
CA PHE A 172 -0.03 17.70 -3.19
C PHE A 172 -0.64 17.72 -4.59
N VAL A 173 -0.97 16.56 -5.11
CA VAL A 173 -1.66 16.38 -6.41
C VAL A 173 -2.98 15.64 -6.17
N PRO A 174 -4.12 16.28 -6.48
CA PRO A 174 -5.41 15.67 -6.26
C PRO A 174 -5.71 14.59 -7.30
N LEU A 175 -6.16 13.42 -6.86
CA LEU A 175 -6.71 12.34 -7.69
C LEU A 175 -8.15 12.64 -8.14
N GLY A 176 -8.85 13.48 -7.38
CA GLY A 176 -10.25 13.82 -7.61
C GLY A 176 -10.90 14.38 -6.36
N CYS A 177 -12.22 14.38 -6.34
CA CYS A 177 -13.03 14.87 -5.23
C CYS A 177 -13.94 13.77 -4.69
N LEU A 178 -13.95 13.58 -3.37
CA LEU A 178 -14.88 12.65 -2.70
C LEU A 178 -16.27 13.28 -2.45
N HIS A 179 -16.45 14.55 -2.87
CA HIS A 179 -17.71 15.30 -2.70
C HIS A 179 -18.22 15.39 -1.24
N ARG A 180 -17.30 15.43 -0.28
CA ARG A 180 -17.62 15.46 1.17
C ARG A 180 -18.16 16.82 1.61
N ILE A 181 -17.79 17.90 0.91
CA ILE A 181 -18.24 19.27 1.18
C ILE A 181 -19.12 19.72 0.02
N TYR A 182 -20.35 20.08 0.32
CA TYR A 182 -21.34 20.50 -0.67
C TYR A 182 -22.11 21.72 -0.20
N THR A 183 -22.71 22.41 -1.16
CA THR A 183 -23.66 23.50 -0.95
C THR A 183 -25.01 23.13 -1.54
N ASP A 184 -26.05 23.39 -0.78
CA ASP A 184 -27.43 23.20 -1.25
C ASP A 184 -27.98 24.56 -1.66
N SER A 185 -28.50 24.67 -2.89
CA SER A 185 -29.12 25.87 -3.45
C SER A 185 -30.58 25.62 -3.82
N GLY A 186 -31.42 26.59 -3.61
CA GLY A 186 -32.87 26.51 -3.88
C GLY A 186 -33.70 27.07 -2.75
N PRO A 187 -35.03 26.99 -2.85
CA PRO A 187 -35.93 27.57 -1.85
C PRO A 187 -35.78 26.89 -0.50
N ALA A 188 -36.01 27.63 0.57
CA ALA A 188 -36.13 27.06 1.91
C ALA A 188 -37.48 26.33 2.07
N PRO A 189 -37.53 25.22 2.83
CA PRO A 189 -38.82 24.60 3.16
C PRO A 189 -39.67 25.54 3.99
N THR A 190 -40.99 25.43 3.88
CA THR A 190 -41.95 26.17 4.67
C THR A 190 -42.72 25.24 5.60
N CYS A 191 -43.39 25.76 6.59
CA CYS A 191 -44.21 24.95 7.54
C CYS A 191 -45.32 24.14 6.87
N THR A 192 -45.64 24.40 5.60
CA THR A 192 -46.73 23.75 4.86
C THR A 192 -46.29 23.05 3.57
N ALA A 193 -45.03 23.22 3.18
CA ALA A 193 -44.49 22.61 1.95
C ALA A 193 -43.02 22.34 2.11
N GLY A 194 -42.62 21.14 1.78
CA GLY A 194 -41.22 20.76 1.61
C GLY A 194 -40.55 21.51 0.45
N ALA A 195 -39.23 21.48 0.39
CA ALA A 195 -38.48 22.09 -0.70
C ALA A 195 -37.49 21.11 -1.33
N THR A 196 -37.34 21.17 -2.64
CA THR A 196 -36.30 20.50 -3.36
C THR A 196 -35.12 21.44 -3.60
N ARG A 197 -33.91 21.05 -3.21
CA ARG A 197 -32.72 21.87 -3.39
C ARG A 197 -31.69 21.10 -4.22
N SER A 198 -31.00 21.80 -5.11
CA SER A 198 -29.87 21.26 -5.86
C SER A 198 -28.63 21.24 -4.98
N ARG A 199 -27.94 20.12 -4.98
CA ARG A 199 -26.70 19.90 -4.25
C ARG A 199 -25.52 19.95 -5.20
N THR A 200 -24.54 20.77 -4.89
CA THR A 200 -23.33 20.95 -5.71
C THR A 200 -22.09 20.81 -4.83
N CYS A 201 -21.09 20.07 -5.31
CA CYS A 201 -19.82 19.98 -4.59
C CYS A 201 -19.15 21.36 -4.49
N ALA A 202 -18.82 21.78 -3.28
CA ALA A 202 -18.18 23.07 -3.02
C ALA A 202 -16.72 23.15 -3.56
N ARG A 203 -16.09 22.01 -3.88
CA ARG A 203 -14.73 21.95 -4.36
C ARG A 203 -14.60 21.93 -5.88
N CYS A 204 -15.32 21.02 -6.54
CA CYS A 204 -15.18 20.79 -7.97
C CYS A 204 -16.37 21.28 -8.79
N GLY A 205 -17.43 21.75 -8.15
CA GLY A 205 -18.65 22.22 -8.83
C GLY A 205 -19.53 21.11 -9.39
N ALA A 206 -19.20 19.82 -9.16
CA ALA A 206 -20.01 18.74 -9.67
C ALA A 206 -21.43 18.77 -9.12
N ASP A 207 -22.42 18.54 -9.99
CA ASP A 207 -23.81 18.36 -9.60
C ASP A 207 -23.97 17.01 -8.89
N LEU A 208 -24.43 17.05 -7.65
CA LEU A 208 -24.66 15.86 -6.79
C LEU A 208 -26.15 15.48 -6.73
N GLY A 209 -26.96 16.09 -7.62
CA GLY A 209 -28.39 15.85 -7.69
C GLY A 209 -29.20 16.77 -6.78
N THR A 210 -30.40 16.32 -6.45
CA THR A 210 -31.34 17.09 -5.62
C THR A 210 -31.61 16.39 -4.29
N VAL A 211 -31.84 17.20 -3.25
CA VAL A 211 -32.28 16.73 -1.95
C VAL A 211 -33.64 17.31 -1.62
N GLU A 212 -34.54 16.47 -1.14
CA GLU A 212 -35.84 16.90 -0.62
C GLU A 212 -35.72 17.19 0.86
N LEU A 213 -36.13 18.39 1.25
CA LEU A 213 -36.22 18.83 2.65
C LEU A 213 -37.69 18.81 3.08
N PRO A 214 -37.99 18.22 4.24
CA PRO A 214 -39.35 18.12 4.77
C PRO A 214 -39.96 19.48 5.14
#